data_abbd1539a9daf46a152770527004b8e2
#
_entry.id   abbd1539a9daf46a152770527004b8e2
#
_cell.length_a   1.000
_cell.length_b   1.000
_cell.length_c   1.000
_cell.angle_alpha   90.00
_cell.angle_beta   90.00
_cell.angle_gamma   90.00
#
_symmetry.space_group_name_H-M   'P 1'
#
loop_
_entity.id
_entity.type
_entity.pdbx_description
1 polymer ?
#
loop_
_entity_poly.entity_id
_entity_poly.type
_entity_poly.pdbx_seq_one_letter_code
_entity_poly.pdbx_strand_id
1 'polypeptide(L)'
;MAGLSPIAYFVAVEVVPVEAASGSNDAAESANSSGFDRYVDNVAFGLGEHLEFDITYGFITAGHATMSVDRLIEFENRPCYKIVTTANSNSFFSTFYNVDDRVESIIDAIGLFSWRFEKNLKEGKYRAIRKFSFDQRNHKAEYNNDTTTVPPYVQDALSVFYYVRTQDLKVGKSVFVDHYNDGKLYPMEIKVLKKETITVPAGTFECLVIEPLLQSVGVFKHEGKLKVWLTNDRLRLPVLMKSKVLVGSIVAELTRYKLGEIESF
;
A
#
# COMPACT_ATOMS: atom_id res chain seq x y z
N MET A 1 18.07 -8.57 13.85
CA MET A 1 17.84 -8.17 12.46
C MET A 1 16.46 -8.70 12.11
N ALA A 2 15.45 -7.84 12.08
CA ALA A 2 14.13 -8.21 11.59
C ALA A 2 14.26 -8.32 10.06
N GLY A 3 14.15 -9.54 9.53
CA GLY A 3 14.07 -9.79 8.10
C GLY A 3 12.68 -9.38 7.66
N LEU A 4 12.58 -8.38 6.81
CA LEU A 4 11.33 -7.91 6.26
C LEU A 4 10.98 -8.76 5.04
N SER A 5 9.79 -9.37 5.07
CA SER A 5 9.17 -9.96 3.88
C SER A 5 9.10 -8.92 2.75
N PRO A 6 9.27 -9.33 1.49
CA PRO A 6 9.11 -8.45 0.32
C PRO A 6 7.77 -7.74 0.28
N ILE A 7 6.71 -8.35 0.78
CA ILE A 7 5.37 -7.74 0.86
C ILE A 7 5.21 -6.93 2.14
N ALA A 8 5.80 -7.35 3.28
CA ALA A 8 5.91 -6.48 4.43
C ALA A 8 6.69 -5.20 4.08
N TYR A 9 7.69 -5.28 3.18
CA TYR A 9 8.35 -4.09 2.61
C TYR A 9 7.43 -3.30 1.68
N PHE A 10 6.50 -3.96 1.02
CA PHE A 10 5.50 -3.37 0.15
C PHE A 10 4.39 -2.68 0.94
N VAL A 11 3.99 -3.31 2.06
CA VAL A 11 2.95 -2.86 2.97
C VAL A 11 3.53 -2.21 4.24
N ALA A 12 4.79 -2.47 4.54
CA ALA A 12 5.56 -1.88 5.62
C ALA A 12 6.79 -1.19 5.00
N VAL A 13 6.63 0.05 4.58
CA VAL A 13 7.77 0.95 4.62
C VAL A 13 8.09 1.13 6.11
N GLU A 14 8.88 0.21 6.68
CA GLU A 14 9.39 0.40 8.04
C GLU A 14 10.24 1.67 8.05
N VAL A 15 9.70 2.69 8.66
CA VAL A 15 10.47 3.84 9.10
C VAL A 15 11.22 3.39 10.33
N VAL A 16 12.53 3.18 10.21
CA VAL A 16 13.40 3.08 11.40
C VAL A 16 13.20 4.38 12.17
N PRO A 17 12.79 4.34 13.45
CA PRO A 17 12.56 5.55 14.22
C PRO A 17 13.88 6.31 14.39
N VAL A 18 13.96 7.51 13.86
CA VAL A 18 14.87 8.53 14.33
C VAL A 18 14.07 9.37 15.31
N GLU A 19 14.54 9.49 16.54
CA GLU A 19 13.91 10.27 17.60
C GLU A 19 13.49 11.66 17.10
N ALA A 20 12.20 12.00 17.30
CA ALA A 20 11.62 13.23 16.83
C ALA A 20 11.83 14.32 17.87
N ALA A 21 12.41 15.43 17.45
CA ALA A 21 12.32 16.70 18.15
C ALA A 21 10.89 17.28 17.98
N SER A 22 10.27 17.65 19.08
CA SER A 22 8.94 18.24 19.16
C SER A 22 8.88 19.61 18.46
N GLY A 23 8.08 19.70 17.42
CA GLY A 23 7.70 20.95 16.76
C GLY A 23 6.19 21.05 16.66
N SER A 24 5.60 22.00 17.40
CA SER A 24 4.20 22.36 17.33
C SER A 24 3.88 23.04 15.99
N ASN A 25 2.86 22.57 15.29
CA ASN A 25 2.20 23.34 14.25
C ASN A 25 0.69 23.33 14.48
N ASP A 26 0.21 24.49 14.90
CA ASP A 26 -1.21 24.89 14.87
C ASP A 26 -1.65 25.07 13.42
N ALA A 27 -2.57 24.25 12.96
CA ALA A 27 -3.44 24.52 11.84
C ALA A 27 -4.71 23.67 12.00
N ALA A 28 -5.60 24.11 12.91
CA ALA A 28 -6.95 23.63 13.00
C ALA A 28 -7.88 24.79 12.59
N GLU A 29 -8.39 24.76 11.35
CA GLU A 29 -9.55 25.57 11.00
C GLU A 29 -10.59 24.72 10.29
N SER A 30 -11.72 24.63 10.99
CA SER A 30 -13.10 24.37 10.59
C SER A 30 -13.38 23.46 9.38
N ALA A 31 -13.79 22.22 9.67
CA ALA A 31 -14.70 21.50 8.80
C ALA A 31 -15.88 21.00 9.61
N ASN A 32 -16.95 21.77 9.64
CA ASN A 32 -18.23 21.36 10.16
C ASN A 32 -19.09 20.94 8.96
N SER A 33 -18.84 19.73 8.44
CA SER A 33 -19.74 19.05 7.53
C SER A 33 -19.92 17.62 8.00
N SER A 34 -21.13 17.27 8.39
CA SER A 34 -21.52 15.97 8.97
C SER A 34 -21.59 14.82 7.95
N GLY A 35 -20.81 14.86 6.87
CA GLY A 35 -20.82 13.84 5.82
C GLY A 35 -19.49 13.73 5.09
N PHE A 36 -19.21 12.54 4.54
CA PHE A 36 -18.10 12.36 3.63
C PHE A 36 -18.50 12.89 2.25
N ASP A 37 -17.87 13.95 1.81
CA ASP A 37 -18.10 14.62 0.52
C ASP A 37 -17.12 14.15 -0.57
N ARG A 38 -16.07 13.37 -0.18
CA ARG A 38 -15.12 12.82 -1.14
C ARG A 38 -15.72 11.69 -1.96
N TYR A 39 -15.75 11.90 -3.27
CA TYR A 39 -16.03 10.90 -4.28
C TYR A 39 -14.78 10.68 -5.15
N VAL A 40 -14.43 9.43 -5.43
CA VAL A 40 -13.33 9.06 -6.33
C VAL A 40 -13.89 8.21 -7.46
N ASP A 41 -13.80 8.71 -8.69
CA ASP A 41 -14.18 7.94 -9.88
C ASP A 41 -13.19 6.77 -10.07
N ASN A 42 -13.58 5.60 -9.60
CA ASN A 42 -12.76 4.40 -9.66
C ASN A 42 -13.06 3.60 -10.92
N VAL A 43 -12.16 3.68 -11.89
CA VAL A 43 -12.15 2.88 -13.12
C VAL A 43 -10.97 1.91 -13.18
N ALA A 44 -10.21 1.78 -12.09
CA ALA A 44 -8.95 1.07 -12.05
C ALA A 44 -9.04 -0.37 -11.54
N PHE A 45 -9.93 -0.63 -10.61
CA PHE A 45 -10.07 -1.95 -9.99
C PHE A 45 -11.51 -2.18 -9.49
N GLY A 46 -11.87 -3.42 -9.19
CA GLY A 46 -13.20 -3.73 -8.70
C GLY A 46 -13.28 -5.10 -8.02
N LEU A 47 -14.49 -5.49 -7.64
CA LEU A 47 -14.77 -6.73 -6.94
C LEU A 47 -14.28 -7.95 -7.71
N GLY A 48 -13.54 -8.84 -7.06
CA GLY A 48 -12.98 -10.06 -7.63
C GLY A 48 -11.69 -9.86 -8.42
N GLU A 49 -11.08 -8.65 -8.40
CA GLU A 49 -9.71 -8.50 -8.89
C GLU A 49 -8.78 -9.44 -8.11
N HIS A 50 -7.96 -10.19 -8.85
CA HIS A 50 -6.98 -11.10 -8.26
C HIS A 50 -5.69 -11.07 -9.05
N LEU A 51 -4.59 -10.73 -8.39
CA LEU A 51 -3.26 -10.57 -8.97
C LEU A 51 -2.32 -11.56 -8.28
N GLU A 52 -1.51 -12.28 -9.06
CA GLU A 52 -0.51 -13.22 -8.56
C GLU A 52 0.88 -12.79 -8.99
N PHE A 53 1.82 -12.87 -8.07
CA PHE A 53 3.21 -12.44 -8.29
C PHE A 53 4.19 -13.52 -7.87
N ASP A 54 5.26 -13.68 -8.64
CA ASP A 54 6.47 -14.35 -8.20
C ASP A 54 7.38 -13.36 -7.48
N ILE A 55 7.87 -13.78 -6.32
CA ILE A 55 8.82 -13.00 -5.53
C ILE A 55 10.22 -13.55 -5.79
N THR A 56 11.12 -12.71 -6.30
CA THR A 56 12.50 -13.07 -6.57
C THR A 56 13.48 -12.28 -5.70
N TYR A 57 14.56 -12.94 -5.28
CA TYR A 57 15.72 -12.32 -4.68
C TYR A 57 16.95 -12.69 -5.52
N GLY A 58 17.55 -11.67 -6.16
CA GLY A 58 18.55 -11.92 -7.19
C GLY A 58 17.95 -12.68 -8.38
N PHE A 59 18.42 -13.89 -8.63
CA PHE A 59 17.96 -14.76 -9.72
C PHE A 59 17.10 -15.94 -9.25
N ILE A 60 16.74 -15.98 -7.97
CA ILE A 60 16.06 -17.13 -7.37
C ILE A 60 14.65 -16.72 -6.98
N THR A 61 13.66 -17.51 -7.41
CA THR A 61 12.28 -17.35 -6.92
C THR A 61 12.22 -17.75 -5.46
N ALA A 62 11.92 -16.80 -4.59
CA ALA A 62 11.88 -16.99 -3.14
C ALA A 62 10.49 -17.36 -2.63
N GLY A 63 9.44 -16.99 -3.37
CA GLY A 63 8.06 -17.21 -2.95
C GLY A 63 7.06 -16.63 -3.93
N HIS A 64 5.83 -16.54 -3.46
CA HIS A 64 4.69 -16.01 -4.21
C HIS A 64 3.91 -15.02 -3.37
N ALA A 65 3.20 -14.13 -4.05
CA ALA A 65 2.31 -13.17 -3.43
C ALA A 65 1.01 -13.04 -4.19
N THR A 66 -0.03 -12.63 -3.48
CA THR A 66 -1.31 -12.30 -4.10
C THR A 66 -1.80 -10.95 -3.62
N MET A 67 -2.54 -10.24 -4.46
CA MET A 67 -3.34 -9.08 -4.09
C MET A 67 -4.75 -9.28 -4.64
N SER A 68 -5.78 -9.05 -3.82
CA SER A 68 -7.16 -9.25 -4.25
C SER A 68 -8.13 -8.27 -3.62
N VAL A 69 -9.13 -7.88 -4.41
CA VAL A 69 -10.36 -7.25 -3.91
C VAL A 69 -11.33 -8.39 -3.61
N ASP A 70 -11.29 -8.88 -2.36
CA ASP A 70 -11.91 -10.15 -1.93
C ASP A 70 -13.43 -10.07 -1.94
N ARG A 71 -13.99 -9.02 -1.36
CA ARG A 71 -15.44 -8.83 -1.25
C ARG A 71 -15.83 -7.39 -1.03
N LEU A 72 -17.08 -7.09 -1.33
CA LEU A 72 -17.77 -5.88 -0.92
C LEU A 72 -18.47 -6.15 0.42
N ILE A 73 -18.32 -5.27 1.40
CA ILE A 73 -18.96 -5.34 2.71
C ILE A 73 -19.57 -3.99 3.07
N GLU A 74 -20.52 -3.97 3.96
CA GLU A 74 -20.97 -2.74 4.60
C GLU A 74 -20.14 -2.49 5.87
N PHE A 75 -19.60 -1.30 5.99
CA PHE A 75 -18.87 -0.85 7.19
C PHE A 75 -19.17 0.62 7.45
N GLU A 76 -19.54 0.97 8.70
CA GLU A 76 -19.95 2.35 9.07
C GLU A 76 -21.09 2.91 8.19
N ASN A 77 -22.05 2.04 7.79
CA ASN A 77 -23.16 2.32 6.86
C ASN A 77 -22.69 2.79 5.47
N ARG A 78 -21.53 2.30 5.02
CA ARG A 78 -20.95 2.61 3.71
C ARG A 78 -20.49 1.34 2.99
N PRO A 79 -20.60 1.28 1.67
CA PRO A 79 -20.01 0.19 0.90
C PRO A 79 -18.49 0.27 1.00
N CYS A 80 -17.85 -0.86 1.29
CA CYS A 80 -16.40 -0.94 1.46
C CYS A 80 -15.84 -2.16 0.75
N TYR A 81 -14.70 -1.99 0.11
CA TYR A 81 -13.89 -3.11 -0.37
C TYR A 81 -13.07 -3.72 0.76
N LYS A 82 -13.14 -5.04 0.91
CA LYS A 82 -12.15 -5.78 1.66
C LYS A 82 -11.02 -6.20 0.72
N ILE A 83 -9.84 -5.63 0.93
CA ILE A 83 -8.64 -5.93 0.17
C ILE A 83 -7.76 -6.86 0.99
N VAL A 84 -7.21 -7.88 0.33
CA VAL A 84 -6.37 -8.90 0.96
C VAL A 84 -5.11 -9.08 0.14
N THR A 85 -3.97 -9.12 0.83
CA THR A 85 -2.66 -9.42 0.25
C THR A 85 -2.01 -10.52 1.06
N THR A 86 -1.42 -11.50 0.38
CA THR A 86 -0.64 -12.57 1.02
C THR A 86 0.76 -12.66 0.45
N ALA A 87 1.71 -13.14 1.26
CA ALA A 87 3.05 -13.49 0.82
C ALA A 87 3.53 -14.77 1.50
N ASN A 88 4.00 -15.70 0.68
CA ASN A 88 4.45 -16.98 1.16
C ASN A 88 5.81 -17.34 0.52
N SER A 89 6.79 -17.72 1.36
CA SER A 89 8.02 -18.31 0.83
C SER A 89 7.75 -19.70 0.23
N ASN A 90 8.47 -20.04 -0.85
CA ASN A 90 8.41 -21.39 -1.40
C ASN A 90 9.06 -22.42 -0.45
N SER A 91 8.91 -23.72 -0.75
CA SER A 91 9.41 -24.80 0.10
C SER A 91 10.94 -24.76 0.32
N PHE A 92 11.70 -24.33 -0.68
CA PHE A 92 13.16 -24.22 -0.57
C PHE A 92 13.55 -23.08 0.40
N PHE A 93 13.02 -21.88 0.21
CA PHE A 93 13.32 -20.75 1.09
C PHE A 93 12.76 -20.94 2.49
N SER A 94 11.62 -21.59 2.65
CA SER A 94 11.00 -21.88 3.96
C SER A 94 11.90 -22.71 4.88
N THR A 95 12.86 -23.46 4.35
CA THR A 95 13.84 -24.20 5.18
C THR A 95 14.82 -23.28 5.88
N PHE A 96 15.10 -22.10 5.33
CA PHE A 96 16.02 -21.11 5.88
C PHE A 96 15.28 -19.94 6.53
N TYR A 97 14.23 -19.46 5.87
CA TYR A 97 13.45 -18.33 6.30
C TYR A 97 12.02 -18.44 5.80
N ASN A 98 11.14 -18.93 6.68
CA ASN A 98 9.73 -19.09 6.34
C ASN A 98 9.00 -17.75 6.41
N VAL A 99 8.25 -17.42 5.38
CA VAL A 99 7.34 -16.26 5.31
C VAL A 99 5.92 -16.78 5.07
N ASP A 100 4.97 -16.33 5.89
CA ASP A 100 3.54 -16.56 5.75
C ASP A 100 2.79 -15.32 6.27
N ASP A 101 2.76 -14.30 5.42
CA ASP A 101 2.20 -12.99 5.76
C ASP A 101 0.83 -12.81 5.14
N ARG A 102 -0.06 -12.17 5.89
CA ARG A 102 -1.38 -11.76 5.43
C ARG A 102 -1.67 -10.34 5.89
N VAL A 103 -2.08 -9.49 4.96
CA VAL A 103 -2.45 -8.12 5.21
C VAL A 103 -3.83 -7.85 4.65
N GLU A 104 -4.66 -7.17 5.43
CA GLU A 104 -6.03 -6.84 5.06
C GLU A 104 -6.29 -5.34 5.26
N SER A 105 -7.05 -4.74 4.35
CA SER A 105 -7.57 -3.39 4.49
C SER A 105 -9.07 -3.36 4.18
N ILE A 106 -9.83 -2.60 4.96
CA ILE A 106 -11.20 -2.23 4.66
C ILE A 106 -11.17 -0.78 4.22
N ILE A 107 -11.44 -0.55 2.94
CA ILE A 107 -11.44 0.77 2.33
C ILE A 107 -12.83 1.17 1.85
N ASP A 108 -13.18 2.43 2.06
CA ASP A 108 -14.42 3.00 1.54
C ASP A 108 -14.48 2.87 0.02
N ALA A 109 -15.56 2.34 -0.53
CA ALA A 109 -15.66 2.11 -1.96
C ALA A 109 -15.97 3.39 -2.77
N ILE A 110 -16.49 4.43 -2.11
CA ILE A 110 -16.85 5.71 -2.74
C ILE A 110 -15.70 6.70 -2.65
N GLY A 111 -15.12 6.85 -1.46
CA GLY A 111 -14.09 7.85 -1.19
C GLY A 111 -12.65 7.31 -1.23
N LEU A 112 -12.46 6.01 -1.31
CA LEU A 112 -11.18 5.30 -1.33
C LEU A 112 -10.23 5.76 -0.21
N PHE A 113 -10.66 5.61 1.04
CA PHE A 113 -9.88 5.86 2.24
C PHE A 113 -10.01 4.70 3.23
N SER A 114 -9.07 4.58 4.16
CA SER A 114 -9.01 3.44 5.08
C SER A 114 -10.00 3.54 6.24
N TRP A 115 -10.63 2.42 6.59
CA TRP A 115 -11.40 2.23 7.81
C TRP A 115 -10.69 1.31 8.80
N ARG A 116 -10.09 0.23 8.31
CA ARG A 116 -9.34 -0.75 9.10
C ARG A 116 -8.18 -1.30 8.31
N PHE A 117 -7.09 -1.57 9.02
CA PHE A 117 -5.91 -2.18 8.45
C PHE A 117 -5.34 -3.20 9.43
N GLU A 118 -5.04 -4.40 8.97
CA GLU A 118 -4.48 -5.46 9.80
C GLU A 118 -3.30 -6.12 9.08
N LYS A 119 -2.18 -6.25 9.79
CA LYS A 119 -1.01 -7.02 9.36
C LYS A 119 -0.88 -8.24 10.27
N ASN A 120 -0.87 -9.44 9.71
CA ASN A 120 -0.51 -10.68 10.38
C ASN A 120 0.77 -11.19 9.74
N LEU A 121 1.89 -10.99 10.44
CA LEU A 121 3.24 -11.23 9.93
C LEU A 121 3.84 -12.47 10.60
N LYS A 122 4.34 -13.40 9.79
CA LYS A 122 5.04 -14.60 10.22
C LYS A 122 6.32 -14.76 9.39
N GLU A 123 7.41 -14.19 9.87
CA GLU A 123 8.69 -14.11 9.17
C GLU A 123 9.82 -14.75 9.97
N GLY A 124 10.31 -15.91 9.55
CA GLY A 124 11.29 -16.69 10.30
C GLY A 124 10.78 -16.99 11.71
N LYS A 125 11.38 -16.39 12.73
CA LYS A 125 10.94 -16.46 14.14
C LYS A 125 10.07 -15.28 14.56
N TYR A 126 9.97 -14.24 13.73
CA TYR A 126 9.16 -13.07 14.02
C TYR A 126 7.68 -13.37 13.81
N ARG A 127 6.85 -12.95 14.78
CA ARG A 127 5.39 -13.05 14.72
C ARG A 127 4.81 -11.76 15.24
N ALA A 128 3.92 -11.13 14.47
CA ALA A 128 3.25 -9.92 14.89
C ALA A 128 1.84 -9.83 14.29
N ILE A 129 0.89 -9.39 15.09
CA ILE A 129 -0.43 -8.96 14.63
C ILE A 129 -0.52 -7.48 14.96
N ARG A 130 -0.70 -6.64 13.96
CA ARG A 130 -0.85 -5.18 14.12
C ARG A 130 -2.19 -4.78 13.55
N LYS A 131 -3.02 -4.11 14.35
CA LYS A 131 -4.36 -3.67 13.97
C LYS A 131 -4.47 -2.17 14.11
N PHE A 132 -5.02 -1.55 13.08
CA PHE A 132 -5.26 -0.12 13.02
C PHE A 132 -6.74 0.11 12.73
N SER A 133 -7.35 1.07 13.42
CA SER A 133 -8.68 1.57 13.12
C SER A 133 -8.63 3.06 12.84
N PHE A 134 -9.50 3.50 11.92
CA PHE A 134 -9.56 4.89 11.48
C PHE A 134 -10.99 5.39 11.67
N ASP A 135 -11.18 6.24 12.67
CA ASP A 135 -12.40 7.03 12.80
C ASP A 135 -12.28 8.24 11.89
N GLN A 136 -12.68 8.06 10.65
CA GLN A 136 -12.60 9.11 9.62
C GLN A 136 -13.54 10.29 9.91
N ARG A 137 -14.62 10.07 10.69
CA ARG A 137 -15.58 11.14 11.06
C ARG A 137 -14.98 12.09 12.07
N ASN A 138 -14.22 11.56 13.04
CA ASN A 138 -13.60 12.34 14.12
C ASN A 138 -12.10 12.57 13.88
N HIS A 139 -11.59 12.21 12.69
CA HIS A 139 -10.20 12.40 12.28
C HIS A 139 -9.21 11.76 13.28
N LYS A 140 -9.46 10.51 13.65
CA LYS A 140 -8.64 9.76 14.60
C LYS A 140 -8.18 8.44 14.00
N ALA A 141 -6.95 8.07 14.30
CA ALA A 141 -6.41 6.74 14.06
C ALA A 141 -5.98 6.11 15.38
N GLU A 142 -6.28 4.82 15.55
CA GLU A 142 -5.95 4.06 16.74
C GLU A 142 -4.98 2.94 16.41
N TYR A 143 -3.95 2.80 17.24
CA TYR A 143 -2.97 1.72 17.18
C TYR A 143 -2.39 1.47 18.59
N ASN A 144 -2.37 0.20 19.05
CA ASN A 144 -1.86 -0.20 20.38
C ASN A 144 -2.47 0.59 21.56
N ASN A 145 -3.77 0.87 21.51
CA ASN A 145 -4.52 1.70 22.47
C ASN A 145 -4.13 3.19 22.49
N ASP A 146 -3.26 3.61 21.60
CA ASP A 146 -2.95 5.02 21.41
C ASP A 146 -3.83 5.60 20.30
N THR A 147 -4.31 6.82 20.51
CA THR A 147 -5.12 7.56 19.53
C THR A 147 -4.34 8.76 19.02
N THR A 148 -4.27 8.89 17.71
CA THR A 148 -3.59 10.00 17.02
C THR A 148 -4.60 10.79 16.19
N THR A 149 -4.55 12.13 16.22
CA THR A 149 -5.31 12.95 15.29
C THR A 149 -4.68 12.86 13.91
N VAL A 150 -5.53 12.63 12.89
CA VAL A 150 -5.11 12.44 11.50
C VAL A 150 -5.91 13.34 10.56
N PRO A 151 -5.40 13.69 9.37
CA PRO A 151 -6.17 14.40 8.37
C PRO A 151 -7.38 13.60 7.89
N PRO A 152 -8.40 14.27 7.29
CA PRO A 152 -9.50 13.58 6.62
C PRO A 152 -8.97 12.65 5.52
N TYR A 153 -9.64 11.50 5.35
CA TYR A 153 -9.35 10.52 4.30
C TYR A 153 -7.94 9.92 4.35
N VAL A 154 -7.36 9.84 5.55
CA VAL A 154 -6.05 9.22 5.77
C VAL A 154 -6.02 7.77 5.27
N GLN A 155 -4.88 7.37 4.74
CA GLN A 155 -4.67 6.09 4.10
C GLN A 155 -3.80 5.16 4.96
N ASP A 156 -4.08 3.86 4.91
CA ASP A 156 -3.11 2.81 5.24
C ASP A 156 -2.26 2.42 4.00
N ALA A 157 -1.34 1.49 4.16
CA ALA A 157 -0.43 1.10 3.10
C ALA A 157 -1.10 0.41 1.90
N LEU A 158 -2.17 -0.38 2.11
CA LEU A 158 -2.93 -0.98 1.00
C LEU A 158 -3.88 0.03 0.37
N SER A 159 -4.59 0.81 1.17
CA SER A 159 -5.53 1.79 0.65
C SER A 159 -4.83 2.87 -0.19
N VAL A 160 -3.62 3.33 0.23
CA VAL A 160 -2.84 4.27 -0.58
C VAL A 160 -2.46 3.69 -1.94
N PHE A 161 -2.10 2.41 -1.98
CA PHE A 161 -1.73 1.73 -3.21
C PHE A 161 -2.89 1.67 -4.21
N TYR A 162 -4.09 1.30 -3.76
CA TYR A 162 -5.29 1.26 -4.58
C TYR A 162 -5.77 2.68 -4.96
N TYR A 163 -5.70 3.64 -4.03
CA TYR A 163 -6.03 5.04 -4.31
C TYR A 163 -5.16 5.64 -5.41
N VAL A 164 -3.85 5.41 -5.38
CA VAL A 164 -2.92 5.93 -6.39
C VAL A 164 -3.25 5.44 -7.80
N ARG A 165 -3.79 4.22 -7.95
CA ARG A 165 -4.21 3.67 -9.24
C ARG A 165 -5.35 4.48 -9.90
N THR A 166 -6.13 5.21 -9.13
CA THR A 166 -7.24 6.05 -9.64
C THR A 166 -6.80 7.49 -9.96
N GLN A 167 -5.56 7.85 -9.68
CA GLN A 167 -5.09 9.23 -9.82
C GLN A 167 -4.59 9.52 -11.25
N ASP A 168 -4.61 10.82 -11.63
CA ASP A 168 -4.06 11.28 -12.91
C ASP A 168 -2.52 11.30 -12.88
N LEU A 169 -1.92 10.13 -13.11
CA LEU A 169 -0.46 9.94 -13.08
C LEU A 169 0.19 10.46 -14.35
N LYS A 170 1.02 11.50 -14.23
CA LYS A 170 1.78 12.10 -15.33
C LYS A 170 3.27 12.16 -15.02
N VAL A 171 4.12 11.74 -15.94
CA VAL A 171 5.58 11.80 -15.80
C VAL A 171 6.03 13.20 -15.39
N GLY A 172 6.88 13.27 -14.36
CA GLY A 172 7.38 14.53 -13.78
C GLY A 172 6.40 15.21 -12.81
N LYS A 173 5.24 14.62 -12.53
CA LYS A 173 4.30 15.09 -11.51
C LYS A 173 4.33 14.15 -10.31
N SER A 174 3.89 14.69 -9.16
CA SER A 174 3.74 13.94 -7.91
C SER A 174 2.30 13.93 -7.45
N VAL A 175 1.91 12.84 -6.79
CA VAL A 175 0.67 12.73 -6.01
C VAL A 175 1.03 12.75 -4.54
N PHE A 176 0.30 13.49 -3.72
CA PHE A 176 0.52 13.58 -2.27
C PHE A 176 -0.62 12.92 -1.53
N VAL A 177 -0.28 12.12 -0.53
CA VAL A 177 -1.26 11.34 0.26
C VAL A 177 -0.83 11.33 1.72
N ASP A 178 -1.78 11.53 2.62
CA ASP A 178 -1.56 11.35 4.04
C ASP A 178 -1.64 9.86 4.40
N HIS A 179 -0.53 9.32 4.87
CA HIS A 179 -0.37 7.90 5.20
C HIS A 179 -0.10 7.73 6.69
N TYR A 180 -0.84 6.81 7.34
CA TYR A 180 -0.66 6.46 8.75
C TYR A 180 -0.12 5.04 8.87
N ASN A 181 0.97 4.88 9.62
CA ASN A 181 1.57 3.59 9.91
C ASN A 181 2.28 3.60 11.26
N ASP A 182 2.18 2.50 12.01
CA ASP A 182 2.88 2.27 13.28
C ASP A 182 2.78 3.45 14.27
N GLY A 183 1.55 4.00 14.42
CA GLY A 183 1.26 5.06 15.37
C GLY A 183 1.62 6.47 14.91
N LYS A 184 2.04 6.66 13.66
CA LYS A 184 2.49 7.96 13.14
C LYS A 184 1.91 8.30 11.78
N LEU A 185 1.69 9.60 11.59
CA LEU A 185 1.32 10.18 10.30
C LEU A 185 2.58 10.47 9.48
N TYR A 186 2.59 10.03 8.23
CA TYR A 186 3.65 10.29 7.27
C TYR A 186 3.05 10.85 5.99
N PRO A 187 3.23 12.14 5.69
CA PRO A 187 2.96 12.62 4.34
C PRO A 187 3.79 11.83 3.33
N MET A 188 3.14 11.31 2.30
CA MET A 188 3.78 10.52 1.26
C MET A 188 3.71 11.26 -0.06
N GLU A 189 4.84 11.43 -0.72
CA GLU A 189 4.94 11.88 -2.10
C GLU A 189 5.12 10.67 -3.01
N ILE A 190 4.25 10.50 -4.00
CA ILE A 190 4.39 9.48 -5.03
C ILE A 190 4.84 10.17 -6.31
N LYS A 191 6.11 10.02 -6.66
CA LYS A 191 6.69 10.56 -7.90
C LYS A 191 6.39 9.68 -9.09
N VAL A 192 5.99 10.26 -10.21
CA VAL A 192 5.89 9.56 -11.50
C VAL A 192 7.16 9.85 -12.28
N LEU A 193 8.06 8.85 -12.38
CA LEU A 193 9.43 9.05 -12.84
C LEU A 193 9.54 9.03 -14.36
N LYS A 194 8.95 8.02 -15.02
CA LYS A 194 9.11 7.76 -16.46
C LYS A 194 8.06 6.78 -16.97
N LYS A 195 8.01 6.61 -18.29
CA LYS A 195 7.39 5.44 -18.93
C LYS A 195 8.46 4.39 -19.26
N GLU A 196 8.08 3.12 -19.20
CA GLU A 196 8.96 2.01 -19.49
C GLU A 196 8.16 0.78 -19.93
N THR A 197 8.60 0.10 -20.98
CA THR A 197 8.01 -1.17 -21.39
C THR A 197 8.66 -2.29 -20.59
N ILE A 198 7.83 -3.11 -19.92
CA ILE A 198 8.28 -4.22 -19.06
C ILE A 198 7.68 -5.51 -19.57
N THR A 199 8.50 -6.55 -19.63
CA THR A 199 8.08 -7.92 -19.90
C THR A 199 8.20 -8.74 -18.62
N VAL A 200 7.09 -9.35 -18.21
CA VAL A 200 6.96 -10.25 -17.05
C VAL A 200 6.23 -11.52 -17.48
N PRO A 201 6.13 -12.57 -16.66
CA PRO A 201 5.43 -13.81 -17.06
C PRO A 201 3.97 -13.58 -17.52
N ALA A 202 3.28 -12.57 -17.00
CA ALA A 202 1.91 -12.23 -17.42
C ALA A 202 1.82 -11.55 -18.79
N GLY A 203 2.93 -11.09 -19.38
CA GLY A 203 2.95 -10.42 -20.68
C GLY A 203 3.90 -9.22 -20.76
N THR A 204 3.75 -8.45 -21.84
CA THR A 204 4.52 -7.21 -22.05
C THR A 204 3.58 -6.00 -21.92
N PHE A 205 3.99 -5.03 -21.11
CA PHE A 205 3.17 -3.88 -20.75
C PHE A 205 3.94 -2.56 -20.90
N GLU A 206 3.31 -1.53 -21.44
CA GLU A 206 3.78 -0.16 -21.28
C GLU A 206 3.37 0.33 -19.88
N CYS A 207 4.32 0.78 -19.08
CA CYS A 207 4.11 1.13 -17.68
C CYS A 207 4.54 2.56 -17.36
N LEU A 208 3.89 3.15 -16.36
CA LEU A 208 4.38 4.29 -15.59
C LEU A 208 5.17 3.77 -14.41
N VAL A 209 6.38 4.29 -14.21
CA VAL A 209 7.21 3.97 -13.04
C VAL A 209 6.95 5.00 -11.97
N ILE A 210 6.44 4.55 -10.82
CA ILE A 210 6.20 5.41 -9.66
C ILE A 210 7.14 5.06 -8.51
N GLU A 211 7.44 6.05 -7.68
CA GLU A 211 8.28 5.91 -6.50
C GLU A 211 7.64 6.60 -5.31
N PRO A 212 7.11 5.84 -4.32
CA PRO A 212 6.61 6.41 -3.08
C PRO A 212 7.77 6.84 -2.17
N LEU A 213 7.72 8.08 -1.70
CA LEU A 213 8.67 8.69 -0.78
C LEU A 213 7.95 9.09 0.49
N LEU A 214 8.33 8.52 1.63
CA LEU A 214 7.84 8.97 2.93
C LEU A 214 8.61 10.22 3.35
N GLN A 215 7.87 11.27 3.68
CA GLN A 215 8.43 12.48 4.27
C GLN A 215 8.55 12.27 5.78
N SER A 216 9.76 12.18 6.30
CA SER A 216 10.02 12.29 7.74
C SER A 216 10.35 13.74 8.08
N VAL A 217 9.89 14.21 9.24
CA VAL A 217 10.16 15.58 9.71
C VAL A 217 11.67 15.83 9.73
N GLY A 218 12.13 16.75 8.88
CA GLY A 218 13.52 17.24 8.86
C GLY A 218 14.52 16.52 7.94
N VAL A 219 14.14 15.42 7.28
CA VAL A 219 15.04 14.73 6.33
C VAL A 219 14.26 14.31 5.08
N PHE A 220 14.49 15.00 3.98
CA PHE A 220 14.06 14.54 2.66
C PHE A 220 14.95 13.36 2.24
N LYS A 221 14.42 12.14 2.24
CA LYS A 221 15.07 11.05 1.51
C LYS A 221 14.80 11.26 0.03
N HIS A 222 15.81 11.64 -0.72
CA HIS A 222 15.72 11.93 -2.16
C HIS A 222 15.49 10.68 -3.03
N GLU A 223 15.66 9.48 -2.47
CA GLU A 223 15.41 8.20 -3.17
C GLU A 223 14.57 7.27 -2.31
N GLY A 224 13.49 6.75 -2.87
CA GLY A 224 12.69 5.68 -2.29
C GLY A 224 13.40 4.33 -2.42
N LYS A 225 13.08 3.42 -1.52
CA LYS A 225 13.55 2.03 -1.63
C LYS A 225 12.68 1.20 -2.57
N LEU A 226 11.45 1.66 -2.83
CA LEU A 226 10.44 0.95 -3.60
C LEU A 226 10.17 1.67 -4.92
N LYS A 227 10.11 0.90 -6.02
CA LYS A 227 9.57 1.34 -7.31
C LYS A 227 8.45 0.40 -7.74
N VAL A 228 7.40 0.96 -8.33
CA VAL A 228 6.25 0.23 -8.83
C VAL A 228 6.03 0.59 -10.30
N TRP A 229 5.81 -0.41 -11.13
CA TRP A 229 5.42 -0.27 -12.53
C TRP A 229 3.93 -0.53 -12.65
N LEU A 230 3.16 0.50 -12.95
CA LEU A 230 1.72 0.44 -13.20
C LEU A 230 1.47 0.56 -14.69
N THR A 231 0.55 -0.25 -15.25
CA THR A 231 0.21 -0.13 -16.68
C THR A 231 -0.18 1.31 -17.04
N ASN A 232 0.22 1.76 -18.23
CA ASN A 232 -0.09 3.12 -18.71
C ASN A 232 -1.47 3.18 -19.37
N ASP A 233 -2.48 2.63 -18.70
CA ASP A 233 -3.88 2.63 -19.09
C ASP A 233 -4.77 3.01 -17.87
N ARG A 234 -6.08 2.92 -18.02
CA ARG A 234 -7.02 3.25 -16.94
C ARG A 234 -6.96 2.29 -15.74
N LEU A 235 -6.50 1.04 -15.94
CA LEU A 235 -6.48 0.01 -14.89
C LEU A 235 -5.31 0.22 -13.93
N ARG A 236 -4.22 0.86 -14.39
CA ARG A 236 -3.02 1.05 -13.56
C ARG A 236 -2.62 -0.25 -12.86
N LEU A 237 -2.67 -1.38 -13.60
CA LEU A 237 -2.38 -2.69 -13.06
C LEU A 237 -0.92 -2.75 -12.59
N PRO A 238 -0.62 -3.18 -11.36
CA PRO A 238 0.76 -3.36 -10.91
C PRO A 238 1.39 -4.57 -11.61
N VAL A 239 2.42 -4.31 -12.39
CA VAL A 239 3.10 -5.32 -13.22
C VAL A 239 4.38 -5.80 -12.58
N LEU A 240 5.13 -4.86 -11.99
CA LEU A 240 6.41 -5.13 -11.37
C LEU A 240 6.60 -4.22 -10.18
N MET A 241 7.15 -4.76 -9.11
CA MET A 241 7.47 -4.03 -7.90
C MET A 241 8.88 -4.41 -7.47
N LYS A 242 9.73 -3.41 -7.24
CA LYS A 242 11.13 -3.62 -6.88
C LYS A 242 11.49 -2.82 -5.64
N SER A 243 11.92 -3.53 -4.61
CA SER A 243 12.40 -2.93 -3.37
C SER A 243 13.89 -3.15 -3.20
N LYS A 244 14.64 -2.07 -2.91
CA LYS A 244 16.04 -2.16 -2.50
C LYS A 244 16.11 -2.62 -1.04
N VAL A 245 16.88 -3.64 -0.77
CA VAL A 245 17.20 -4.13 0.58
C VAL A 245 18.67 -3.89 0.90
N LEU A 246 19.09 -4.23 2.13
CA LEU A 246 20.49 -4.00 2.57
C LEU A 246 21.51 -4.61 1.61
N VAL A 247 21.21 -5.79 1.06
CA VAL A 247 22.01 -6.44 0.02
C VAL A 247 21.09 -6.83 -1.12
N GLY A 248 21.26 -6.22 -2.29
CA GLY A 248 20.49 -6.54 -3.48
C GLY A 248 19.10 -5.88 -3.54
N SER A 249 18.17 -6.58 -4.15
CA SER A 249 16.77 -6.16 -4.26
C SER A 249 15.82 -7.34 -4.27
N ILE A 250 14.61 -7.10 -3.82
CA ILE A 250 13.50 -8.03 -3.91
C ILE A 250 12.58 -7.50 -5.00
N VAL A 251 12.13 -8.40 -5.88
CA VAL A 251 11.28 -8.08 -7.00
C VAL A 251 10.03 -8.94 -6.94
N ALA A 252 8.86 -8.34 -7.16
CA ALA A 252 7.61 -9.03 -7.38
C ALA A 252 7.19 -8.80 -8.82
N GLU A 253 7.04 -9.87 -9.60
CA GLU A 253 6.67 -9.86 -11.01
C GLU A 253 5.30 -10.47 -11.20
N LEU A 254 4.41 -9.79 -11.90
CA LEU A 254 3.07 -10.27 -12.20
C LEU A 254 3.15 -11.54 -13.07
N THR A 255 2.55 -12.62 -12.59
CA THR A 255 2.50 -13.92 -13.28
C THR A 255 1.12 -14.19 -13.89
N ARG A 256 0.07 -13.84 -13.15
CA ARG A 256 -1.33 -13.99 -13.58
C ARG A 256 -2.17 -12.86 -13.01
N TYR A 257 -3.25 -12.55 -13.69
CA TYR A 257 -4.24 -11.60 -13.19
C TYR A 257 -5.65 -11.91 -13.69
N LYS A 258 -6.61 -11.58 -12.84
CA LYS A 258 -8.03 -11.51 -13.17
C LYS A 258 -8.50 -10.10 -12.83
N LEU A 259 -9.13 -9.44 -13.78
CA LEU A 259 -9.72 -8.12 -13.55
C LEU A 259 -11.01 -8.28 -12.72
N GLY A 260 -11.27 -7.28 -11.88
CA GLY A 260 -12.49 -7.20 -11.10
C GLY A 260 -13.63 -6.53 -11.87
N GLU A 261 -14.84 -6.65 -11.33
CA GLU A 261 -16.02 -5.92 -11.77
C GLU A 261 -16.04 -4.56 -11.07
N ILE A 262 -16.08 -3.48 -11.88
CA ILE A 262 -16.10 -2.11 -11.36
C ILE A 262 -17.55 -1.78 -10.97
N GLU A 263 -17.75 -1.49 -9.69
CA GLU A 263 -19.04 -1.13 -9.13
C GLU A 263 -19.31 0.37 -9.29
N SER A 264 -20.56 0.72 -9.51
CA SER A 264 -21.06 2.12 -9.50
C SER A 264 -21.75 2.39 -8.17
N PHE A 265 -21.34 3.38 -7.41
CA PHE A 265 -21.91 3.77 -6.13
C PHE A 265 -22.58 5.13 -6.18
#